data_a5f791e72d41a9d7bbdf7123a95d7d98
#
_entry.id   a5f791e72d41a9d7bbdf7123a95d7d98
#
_cell.length_a   1.000
_cell.length_b   1.000
_cell.length_c   1.000
_cell.angle_alpha   90.00
_cell.angle_beta   90.00
_cell.angle_gamma   90.00
#
_symmetry.space_group_name_H-M   'P 1'
#
loop_
_entity.id
_entity.type
_entity.pdbx_description
1 polymer ?
#
loop_
_entity_poly.entity_id
_entity_poly.type
_entity_poly.pdbx_seq_one_letter_code
_entity_poly.pdbx_strand_id
1 'polypeptide(L)'
;MEDRFDFTQSAKKNLFYLLIGGIALTLIGVYSVINSGHGHEEVSNALDNHASSVDHSEDNLHPEFHWYQRVYSNLWINVVYFLGISISAIFFVAIQYVAQAGWSAGILRVPLAIGRWLPVGSVLMFLIFALTNHDIFHWTHDYLYDTTDPRYDYIIDGKKAYLNLPFFLGRMIIFVGIWYLFYSLILKYSAIEDKDGGSDSWKKLFTISTVFVVFYAFSQSVAAWDWVLSIDTHWFSTMFGWYVFASWWVSALALITYMIVLLRDNGYLTFVNHSVIHDLGKYVFAFSVFWTYIWFSQFLLIYYANIPEETIYFVERLESEIYFPFFVVNLILNFFFPFLFLMTRASKRFTRFLKIACPVVLFGHFIDFYLMVTPGVLKENGGFGFLEIGILMICLLYTSDAADEGLGVDLGGRRII
;
A
#
# COMPACT_ATOMS: atom_id res chain seq x y z
N MET A 1 19.23 31.34 -4.06
CA MET A 1 20.01 30.14 -3.69
C MET A 1 19.16 28.99 -4.07
N GLU A 2 19.64 28.16 -4.97
CA GLU A 2 19.02 26.89 -5.32
C GLU A 2 19.31 25.93 -4.17
N ASP A 3 18.35 25.72 -3.28
CA ASP A 3 18.44 24.71 -2.22
C ASP A 3 18.24 23.32 -2.85
N ARG A 4 19.29 22.81 -3.48
CA ARG A 4 19.33 21.45 -3.97
C ARG A 4 19.60 20.50 -2.81
N PHE A 5 18.74 19.52 -2.62
CA PHE A 5 18.98 18.49 -1.62
C PHE A 5 20.06 17.53 -2.13
N ASP A 6 21.18 17.49 -1.45
CA ASP A 6 22.23 16.49 -1.69
C ASP A 6 22.30 15.57 -0.46
N PHE A 7 22.12 14.27 -0.68
CA PHE A 7 22.31 13.30 0.38
C PHE A 7 23.73 13.35 0.95
N THR A 8 23.81 13.55 2.24
CA THR A 8 25.11 13.50 2.92
C THR A 8 25.73 12.10 2.77
N GLN A 9 27.05 12.02 2.75
CA GLN A 9 27.78 10.76 2.72
C GLN A 9 27.33 9.79 3.83
N SER A 10 26.97 10.32 4.99
CA SER A 10 26.44 9.54 6.11
C SER A 10 25.03 8.96 5.81
N ALA A 11 24.17 9.73 5.17
CA ALA A 11 22.84 9.27 4.78
C ALA A 11 22.94 8.15 3.72
N LYS A 12 23.82 8.31 2.70
CA LYS A 12 24.08 7.27 1.70
C LYS A 12 24.59 5.96 2.32
N LYS A 13 25.51 6.07 3.30
CA LYS A 13 25.99 4.89 4.05
C LYS A 13 24.88 4.22 4.85
N ASN A 14 24.03 4.98 5.53
CA ASN A 14 22.91 4.43 6.30
C ASN A 14 21.92 3.72 5.38
N LEU A 15 21.60 4.28 4.21
CA LEU A 15 20.76 3.65 3.20
C LEU A 15 21.40 2.34 2.70
N PHE A 16 22.71 2.33 2.43
CA PHE A 16 23.42 1.13 2.02
C PHE A 16 23.41 0.03 3.09
N TYR A 17 23.60 0.37 4.37
CA TYR A 17 23.48 -0.61 5.47
C TYR A 17 22.06 -1.14 5.62
N LEU A 18 21.06 -0.30 5.40
CA LEU A 18 19.65 -0.71 5.36
C LEU A 18 19.40 -1.72 4.23
N LEU A 19 19.97 -1.50 3.03
CA LEU A 19 19.88 -2.42 1.89
C LEU A 19 20.50 -3.79 2.22
N ILE A 20 21.73 -3.78 2.71
CA ILE A 20 22.40 -5.02 3.09
C ILE A 20 21.62 -5.75 4.18
N GLY A 21 21.15 -5.02 5.19
CA GLY A 21 20.31 -5.57 6.25
C GLY A 21 19.01 -6.16 5.72
N GLY A 22 18.33 -5.47 4.80
CA GLY A 22 17.12 -5.96 4.15
C GLY A 22 17.35 -7.23 3.33
N ILE A 23 18.43 -7.27 2.52
CA ILE A 23 18.81 -8.46 1.76
C ILE A 23 19.14 -9.63 2.71
N ALA A 24 19.93 -9.39 3.75
CA ALA A 24 20.28 -10.42 4.73
C ALA A 24 19.05 -10.98 5.45
N LEU A 25 18.13 -10.12 5.90
CA LEU A 25 16.87 -10.54 6.52
C LEU A 25 15.98 -11.32 5.54
N THR A 26 15.90 -10.90 4.28
CA THR A 26 15.15 -11.63 3.26
C THR A 26 15.73 -13.03 3.03
N LEU A 27 17.04 -13.18 2.93
CA LEU A 27 17.69 -14.48 2.76
C LEU A 27 17.49 -15.40 3.97
N ILE A 28 17.62 -14.85 5.19
CA ILE A 28 17.33 -15.59 6.42
C ILE A 28 15.86 -15.99 6.46
N GLY A 29 14.95 -15.09 6.08
CA GLY A 29 13.52 -15.36 6.02
C GLY A 29 13.17 -16.46 5.03
N VAL A 30 13.70 -16.41 3.81
CA VAL A 30 13.52 -17.46 2.79
C VAL A 30 14.03 -18.81 3.32
N TYR A 31 15.22 -18.84 3.89
CA TYR A 31 15.78 -20.07 4.49
C TYR A 31 14.88 -20.63 5.60
N SER A 32 14.35 -19.76 6.47
CA SER A 32 13.43 -20.16 7.54
C SER A 32 12.13 -20.76 6.99
N VAL A 33 11.56 -20.14 5.93
CA VAL A 33 10.30 -20.62 5.32
C VAL A 33 10.49 -21.98 4.64
N ILE A 34 11.61 -22.19 3.93
CA ILE A 34 11.94 -23.47 3.32
C ILE A 34 12.05 -24.57 4.37
N ASN A 35 12.76 -24.31 5.48
CA ASN A 35 12.94 -25.33 6.53
C ASN A 35 11.66 -25.60 7.34
N SER A 36 10.77 -24.62 7.46
CA SER A 36 9.47 -24.82 8.14
C SER A 36 8.52 -25.67 7.29
N GLY A 37 8.57 -25.56 5.96
CA GLY A 37 7.81 -26.39 5.03
C GLY A 37 8.16 -27.88 5.12
N HIS A 38 9.44 -28.20 5.23
CA HIS A 38 9.88 -29.59 5.39
C HIS A 38 9.43 -30.24 6.71
N GLY A 39 9.31 -29.45 7.78
CA GLY A 39 8.81 -29.95 9.07
C GLY A 39 7.34 -30.38 9.06
N HIS A 40 6.52 -29.72 8.26
CA HIS A 40 5.10 -30.10 8.09
C HIS A 40 4.93 -31.36 7.22
N GLU A 41 5.72 -31.55 6.18
CA GLU A 41 5.72 -32.76 5.35
C GLU A 41 6.15 -34.00 6.16
N GLU A 42 7.17 -33.89 7.02
CA GLU A 42 7.61 -35.01 7.87
C GLU A 42 6.56 -35.40 8.93
N VAL A 43 5.85 -34.41 9.51
CA VAL A 43 4.79 -34.67 10.50
C VAL A 43 3.54 -35.24 9.82
N SER A 44 3.15 -34.73 8.64
CA SER A 44 2.05 -35.29 7.87
C SER A 44 2.32 -36.75 7.46
N ASN A 45 3.48 -37.02 6.88
CA ASN A 45 3.89 -38.37 6.50
C ASN A 45 4.02 -39.33 7.71
N ALA A 46 4.36 -38.79 8.91
CA ALA A 46 4.39 -39.61 10.12
C ALA A 46 3.00 -39.92 10.68
N LEU A 47 2.04 -39.00 10.52
CA LEU A 47 0.63 -39.20 10.90
C LEU A 47 -0.10 -40.15 9.95
N ASP A 48 0.13 -40.03 8.64
CA ASP A 48 -0.47 -40.91 7.61
C ASP A 48 -0.01 -42.35 7.75
N ASN A 49 1.20 -42.61 8.21
CA ASN A 49 1.68 -43.96 8.54
C ASN A 49 1.01 -44.57 9.77
N HIS A 50 0.29 -43.82 10.59
CA HIS A 50 -0.47 -44.29 11.75
C HIS A 50 -1.97 -44.37 11.53
N ALA A 51 -2.51 -43.73 10.47
CA ALA A 51 -3.94 -43.63 10.18
C ALA A 51 -4.32 -44.34 8.89
N SER A 52 -3.93 -45.62 8.77
CA SER A 52 -4.41 -46.50 7.68
C SER A 52 -5.85 -46.95 7.96
N SER A 53 -6.86 -46.16 7.65
CA SER A 53 -8.25 -46.53 7.36
C SER A 53 -9.29 -45.42 7.46
N VAL A 54 -9.04 -44.20 6.97
CA VAL A 54 -10.10 -43.20 6.77
C VAL A 54 -9.98 -42.67 5.35
N ASP A 55 -11.12 -42.70 4.65
CA ASP A 55 -11.25 -42.31 3.25
C ASP A 55 -10.94 -40.83 3.04
N HIS A 56 -9.73 -40.54 2.60
CA HIS A 56 -9.21 -39.18 2.33
C HIS A 56 -9.52 -38.73 0.89
N SER A 57 -10.77 -38.83 0.46
CA SER A 57 -11.18 -38.36 -0.87
C SER A 57 -11.31 -36.83 -0.97
N GLU A 58 -11.31 -36.09 0.14
CA GLU A 58 -11.43 -34.61 0.16
C GLU A 58 -10.10 -33.88 0.22
N ASP A 59 -9.03 -34.46 0.76
CA ASP A 59 -7.72 -33.78 0.96
C ASP A 59 -6.94 -33.53 -0.34
N ASN A 60 -7.29 -34.20 -1.45
CA ASN A 60 -6.61 -34.02 -2.74
C ASN A 60 -7.13 -32.81 -3.57
N LEU A 61 -8.06 -32.03 -3.06
CA LEU A 61 -8.72 -30.93 -3.78
C LEU A 61 -8.05 -29.58 -3.55
N HIS A 62 -7.19 -29.44 -2.54
CA HIS A 62 -6.47 -28.19 -2.27
C HIS A 62 -5.09 -28.20 -2.93
N PRO A 63 -4.69 -27.11 -3.64
CA PRO A 63 -3.36 -27.01 -4.18
C PRO A 63 -2.32 -27.04 -3.03
N GLU A 64 -1.26 -27.85 -3.22
CA GLU A 64 -0.16 -27.93 -2.25
C GLU A 64 0.46 -26.55 -2.02
N PHE A 65 0.71 -26.20 -0.76
CA PHE A 65 1.39 -24.97 -0.40
C PHE A 65 2.85 -25.04 -0.78
N HIS A 66 3.32 -24.04 -1.53
CA HIS A 66 4.72 -23.88 -1.87
C HIS A 66 5.34 -22.66 -1.17
N TRP A 67 6.52 -22.83 -0.57
CA TRP A 67 7.22 -21.79 0.17
C TRP A 67 7.39 -20.47 -0.61
N TYR A 68 7.53 -20.51 -1.92
CA TYR A 68 7.68 -19.34 -2.77
C TYR A 68 6.41 -18.48 -2.86
N GLN A 69 5.22 -19.04 -2.63
CA GLN A 69 3.95 -18.29 -2.60
C GLN A 69 3.98 -17.20 -1.52
N ARG A 70 4.65 -17.47 -0.39
CA ARG A 70 4.85 -16.46 0.67
C ARG A 70 5.74 -15.32 0.21
N VAL A 71 6.78 -15.60 -0.59
CA VAL A 71 7.62 -14.56 -1.20
C VAL A 71 6.81 -13.74 -2.20
N TYR A 72 6.03 -14.38 -3.05
CA TYR A 72 5.21 -13.73 -4.07
C TYR A 72 4.13 -12.83 -3.47
N SER A 73 3.42 -13.31 -2.45
CA SER A 73 2.45 -12.53 -1.68
C SER A 73 3.10 -11.26 -1.11
N ASN A 74 4.28 -11.39 -0.49
CA ASN A 74 5.00 -10.25 0.06
C ASN A 74 5.48 -9.25 -0.99
N LEU A 75 5.98 -9.71 -2.13
CA LEU A 75 6.34 -8.82 -3.25
C LEU A 75 5.11 -8.05 -3.75
N TRP A 76 3.96 -8.73 -3.88
CA TRP A 76 2.71 -8.11 -4.30
C TRP A 76 2.24 -7.06 -3.29
N ILE A 77 2.21 -7.38 -1.99
CA ILE A 77 1.87 -6.45 -0.91
C ILE A 77 2.71 -5.18 -1.00
N ASN A 78 4.03 -5.33 -1.10
CA ASN A 78 4.93 -4.20 -1.12
C ASN A 78 4.71 -3.31 -2.34
N VAL A 79 4.60 -3.91 -3.54
CA VAL A 79 4.43 -3.09 -4.75
C VAL A 79 3.10 -2.36 -4.77
N VAL A 80 2.01 -3.02 -4.35
CA VAL A 80 0.68 -2.40 -4.26
C VAL A 80 0.65 -1.30 -3.19
N TYR A 81 1.26 -1.54 -2.04
CA TYR A 81 1.36 -0.57 -0.95
C TYR A 81 2.11 0.71 -1.35
N PHE A 82 3.32 0.58 -1.89
CA PHE A 82 4.13 1.75 -2.27
C PHE A 82 3.58 2.45 -3.52
N LEU A 83 2.99 1.72 -4.46
CA LEU A 83 2.29 2.32 -5.61
C LEU A 83 1.11 3.16 -5.15
N GLY A 84 0.33 2.65 -4.19
CA GLY A 84 -0.78 3.36 -3.59
C GLY A 84 -0.35 4.63 -2.84
N ILE A 85 0.76 4.59 -2.11
CA ILE A 85 1.36 5.78 -1.47
C ILE A 85 1.73 6.81 -2.53
N SER A 86 2.39 6.37 -3.61
CA SER A 86 2.83 7.26 -4.68
C SER A 86 1.68 7.98 -5.37
N ILE A 87 0.64 7.24 -5.77
CA ILE A 87 -0.53 7.86 -6.43
C ILE A 87 -1.33 8.74 -5.45
N SER A 88 -1.42 8.38 -4.17
CA SER A 88 -2.06 9.19 -3.14
C SER A 88 -1.28 10.48 -2.85
N ALA A 89 0.04 10.47 -2.97
CA ALA A 89 0.85 11.69 -2.88
C ALA A 89 0.56 12.64 -4.05
N ILE A 90 0.38 12.13 -5.26
CA ILE A 90 -0.05 12.93 -6.42
C ILE A 90 -1.47 13.48 -6.22
N PHE A 91 -2.36 12.65 -5.66
CA PHE A 91 -3.72 13.05 -5.32
C PHE A 91 -3.73 14.15 -4.24
N PHE A 92 -2.82 14.12 -3.27
CA PHE A 92 -2.63 15.23 -2.33
C PHE A 92 -2.35 16.55 -3.06
N VAL A 93 -1.44 16.55 -4.02
CA VAL A 93 -1.14 17.75 -4.84
C VAL A 93 -2.37 18.22 -5.59
N ALA A 94 -3.07 17.31 -6.25
CA ALA A 94 -4.26 17.64 -7.03
C ALA A 94 -5.36 18.27 -6.17
N ILE A 95 -5.63 17.71 -4.98
CA ILE A 95 -6.62 18.28 -4.04
C ILE A 95 -6.22 19.69 -3.60
N GLN A 96 -4.92 19.95 -3.35
CA GLN A 96 -4.48 21.29 -2.95
C GLN A 96 -4.76 22.34 -4.05
N TYR A 97 -4.58 21.97 -5.33
CA TYR A 97 -4.96 22.86 -6.44
C TYR A 97 -6.48 23.05 -6.55
N VAL A 98 -7.26 21.97 -6.45
CA VAL A 98 -8.73 22.02 -6.52
C VAL A 98 -9.32 22.82 -5.36
N ALA A 99 -8.80 22.64 -4.15
CA ALA A 99 -9.20 23.39 -2.96
C ALA A 99 -8.61 24.82 -2.90
N GLN A 100 -7.76 25.19 -3.83
CA GLN A 100 -7.05 26.49 -3.85
C GLN A 100 -6.31 26.77 -2.53
N ALA A 101 -5.68 25.74 -1.97
CA ALA A 101 -5.11 25.73 -0.64
C ALA A 101 -3.71 26.35 -0.61
N GLY A 102 -3.64 27.68 -0.39
CA GLY A 102 -2.37 28.43 -0.38
C GLY A 102 -1.38 28.01 0.72
N TRP A 103 -1.87 27.43 1.83
CA TRP A 103 -1.00 26.99 2.94
C TRP A 103 0.02 25.92 2.53
N SER A 104 -0.33 25.09 1.55
CA SER A 104 0.47 23.94 1.10
C SER A 104 1.47 24.29 0.00
N ALA A 105 1.41 25.50 -0.57
CA ALA A 105 2.18 25.88 -1.75
C ALA A 105 3.69 25.59 -1.62
N GLY A 106 4.26 25.82 -0.44
CA GLY A 106 5.68 25.57 -0.19
C GLY A 106 6.08 24.11 -0.05
N ILE A 107 5.14 23.18 0.12
CA ILE A 107 5.44 21.76 0.38
C ILE A 107 5.10 20.84 -0.77
N LEU A 108 4.46 21.33 -1.84
CA LEU A 108 3.96 20.49 -2.96
C LEU A 108 5.06 19.74 -3.71
N ARG A 109 6.31 20.18 -3.61
CA ARG A 109 7.45 19.49 -4.23
C ARG A 109 7.73 18.13 -3.60
N VAL A 110 7.53 17.99 -2.30
CA VAL A 110 7.77 16.72 -1.59
C VAL A 110 6.81 15.61 -2.07
N PRO A 111 5.47 15.80 -2.08
CA PRO A 111 4.59 14.76 -2.64
C PRO A 111 4.79 14.52 -4.13
N LEU A 112 5.18 15.53 -4.93
CA LEU A 112 5.55 15.31 -6.33
C LEU A 112 6.80 14.44 -6.49
N ALA A 113 7.78 14.58 -5.59
CA ALA A 113 8.96 13.71 -5.55
C ALA A 113 8.59 12.25 -5.20
N ILE A 114 7.71 12.05 -4.20
CA ILE A 114 7.18 10.72 -3.87
C ILE A 114 6.45 10.10 -5.08
N GLY A 115 5.75 10.92 -5.87
CA GLY A 115 5.08 10.51 -7.11
C GLY A 115 6.01 9.92 -8.18
N ARG A 116 7.32 10.16 -8.12
CA ARG A 116 8.29 9.57 -9.07
C ARG A 116 8.42 8.06 -8.97
N TRP A 117 8.03 7.47 -7.85
CA TRP A 117 7.94 6.03 -7.72
C TRP A 117 6.89 5.40 -8.66
N LEU A 118 5.87 6.14 -9.07
CA LEU A 118 4.75 5.62 -9.86
C LEU A 118 5.19 4.82 -11.11
N PRO A 119 6.02 5.32 -12.03
CA PRO A 119 6.43 4.54 -13.21
C PRO A 119 7.23 3.29 -12.85
N VAL A 120 8.14 3.39 -11.88
CA VAL A 120 8.98 2.27 -11.46
C VAL A 120 8.16 1.19 -10.76
N GLY A 121 7.33 1.59 -9.80
CA GLY A 121 6.42 0.68 -9.09
C GLY A 121 5.43 0.01 -10.05
N SER A 122 4.99 0.73 -11.09
CA SER A 122 4.12 0.17 -12.13
C SER A 122 4.81 -0.93 -12.93
N VAL A 123 6.04 -0.71 -13.40
CA VAL A 123 6.80 -1.74 -14.12
C VAL A 123 7.03 -2.97 -13.24
N LEU A 124 7.40 -2.77 -11.97
CA LEU A 124 7.57 -3.87 -11.01
C LEU A 124 6.26 -4.62 -10.79
N MET A 125 5.13 -3.92 -10.68
CA MET A 125 3.82 -4.53 -10.52
C MET A 125 3.44 -5.43 -11.71
N PHE A 126 3.69 -4.98 -12.94
CA PHE A 126 3.48 -5.79 -14.14
C PHE A 126 4.39 -7.02 -14.18
N LEU A 127 5.67 -6.87 -13.81
CA LEU A 127 6.62 -7.97 -13.75
C LEU A 127 6.21 -9.01 -12.70
N ILE A 128 5.89 -8.58 -11.48
CA ILE A 128 5.45 -9.47 -10.41
C ILE A 128 4.16 -10.17 -10.84
N PHE A 129 3.17 -9.45 -11.36
CA PHE A 129 1.94 -10.06 -11.85
C PHE A 129 2.19 -11.10 -12.93
N ALA A 130 3.03 -10.81 -13.92
CA ALA A 130 3.35 -11.75 -15.00
C ALA A 130 4.00 -13.05 -14.50
N LEU A 131 4.79 -12.96 -13.42
CA LEU A 131 5.50 -14.11 -12.85
C LEU A 131 4.66 -14.89 -11.83
N THR A 132 3.69 -14.25 -11.16
CA THR A 132 3.06 -14.79 -9.95
C THR A 132 1.53 -14.85 -10.01
N ASN A 133 0.91 -14.53 -11.16
CA ASN A 133 -0.55 -14.41 -11.24
C ASN A 133 -1.29 -15.69 -10.86
N HIS A 134 -0.78 -16.86 -11.22
CA HIS A 134 -1.39 -18.16 -10.86
C HIS A 134 -1.27 -18.48 -9.37
N ASP A 135 -0.22 -18.02 -8.69
CA ASP A 135 -0.01 -18.27 -7.27
C ASP A 135 -0.77 -17.29 -6.37
N ILE A 136 -0.99 -16.05 -6.84
CA ILE A 136 -1.66 -15.01 -6.06
C ILE A 136 -3.16 -14.95 -6.34
N PHE A 137 -3.55 -15.07 -7.61
CA PHE A 137 -4.93 -14.91 -8.06
C PHE A 137 -5.56 -16.25 -8.44
N HIS A 138 -6.28 -16.85 -7.50
CA HIS A 138 -6.90 -18.15 -7.67
C HIS A 138 -7.78 -18.26 -8.93
N TRP A 139 -8.51 -17.19 -9.28
CA TRP A 139 -9.38 -17.13 -10.45
C TRP A 139 -8.66 -17.26 -11.82
N THR A 140 -7.34 -17.29 -11.86
CA THR A 140 -6.57 -17.46 -13.11
C THR A 140 -6.44 -18.90 -13.57
N HIS A 141 -6.89 -19.89 -12.77
CA HIS A 141 -6.77 -21.29 -13.09
C HIS A 141 -7.92 -21.77 -13.97
N ASP A 142 -7.61 -22.45 -15.08
CA ASP A 142 -8.58 -22.89 -16.08
C ASP A 142 -9.56 -23.96 -15.55
N TYR A 143 -9.13 -24.81 -14.61
CA TYR A 143 -9.99 -25.85 -14.03
C TYR A 143 -11.21 -25.33 -13.29
N LEU A 144 -11.18 -24.07 -12.82
CA LEU A 144 -12.31 -23.43 -12.13
C LEU A 144 -13.50 -23.14 -13.05
N TYR A 145 -13.27 -23.15 -14.35
CA TYR A 145 -14.26 -22.84 -15.40
C TYR A 145 -14.73 -24.08 -16.17
N ASP A 146 -14.14 -25.26 -15.90
CA ASP A 146 -14.51 -26.52 -16.55
C ASP A 146 -15.55 -27.24 -15.71
N THR A 147 -16.79 -27.31 -16.18
CA THR A 147 -17.92 -27.99 -15.50
C THR A 147 -17.71 -29.49 -15.33
N THR A 148 -16.72 -30.10 -15.98
CA THR A 148 -16.37 -31.51 -15.86
C THR A 148 -15.30 -31.79 -14.81
N ASP A 149 -14.56 -30.75 -14.38
CA ASP A 149 -13.55 -30.89 -13.33
C ASP A 149 -14.22 -30.86 -11.93
N PRO A 150 -13.83 -31.77 -11.01
CA PRO A 150 -14.34 -31.73 -9.62
C PRO A 150 -14.14 -30.44 -8.88
N ARG A 151 -13.16 -29.61 -9.30
CA ARG A 151 -12.81 -28.30 -8.71
C ARG A 151 -13.52 -27.13 -9.37
N TYR A 152 -14.55 -27.40 -10.20
CA TYR A 152 -15.36 -26.34 -10.83
C TYR A 152 -16.01 -25.44 -9.79
N ASP A 153 -15.89 -24.12 -9.98
CA ASP A 153 -16.46 -23.12 -9.10
C ASP A 153 -17.45 -22.21 -9.85
N TYR A 154 -18.74 -22.39 -9.56
CA TYR A 154 -19.81 -21.64 -10.22
C TYR A 154 -19.79 -20.14 -9.88
N ILE A 155 -19.24 -19.74 -8.69
CA ILE A 155 -19.16 -18.34 -8.25
C ILE A 155 -18.09 -17.64 -9.06
N ILE A 156 -16.95 -18.28 -9.26
CA ILE A 156 -15.84 -17.74 -10.05
C ILE A 156 -16.21 -17.70 -11.52
N ASP A 157 -16.84 -18.76 -12.04
CA ASP A 157 -17.32 -18.80 -13.45
C ASP A 157 -18.35 -17.69 -13.72
N GLY A 158 -19.24 -17.41 -12.77
CA GLY A 158 -20.17 -16.27 -12.85
C GLY A 158 -19.49 -14.90 -12.93
N LYS A 159 -18.24 -14.78 -12.46
CA LYS A 159 -17.42 -13.54 -12.52
C LYS A 159 -16.49 -13.49 -13.74
N LYS A 160 -16.46 -14.51 -14.60
CA LYS A 160 -15.58 -14.64 -15.78
C LYS A 160 -15.61 -13.43 -16.71
N ALA A 161 -16.76 -12.76 -16.86
CA ALA A 161 -16.90 -11.58 -17.69
C ALA A 161 -16.02 -10.40 -17.18
N TYR A 162 -15.79 -10.33 -15.87
CA TYR A 162 -15.00 -9.29 -15.23
C TYR A 162 -13.59 -9.75 -14.87
N LEU A 163 -13.46 -10.95 -14.26
CA LEU A 163 -12.21 -11.58 -13.87
C LEU A 163 -11.71 -12.50 -14.98
N ASN A 164 -11.03 -11.91 -15.96
CA ASN A 164 -10.28 -12.63 -16.99
C ASN A 164 -8.99 -11.86 -17.27
N LEU A 165 -7.92 -12.60 -17.59
CA LEU A 165 -6.58 -12.04 -17.76
C LEU A 165 -6.50 -10.86 -18.74
N PRO A 166 -7.08 -10.92 -19.97
CA PRO A 166 -6.99 -9.80 -20.90
C PRO A 166 -7.67 -8.53 -20.39
N PHE A 167 -8.85 -8.65 -19.77
CA PHE A 167 -9.59 -7.50 -19.28
C PHE A 167 -8.99 -6.94 -17.99
N PHE A 168 -8.47 -7.80 -17.10
CA PHE A 168 -7.75 -7.40 -15.90
C PHE A 168 -6.47 -6.61 -16.27
N LEU A 169 -5.63 -7.14 -17.15
CA LEU A 169 -4.43 -6.46 -17.65
C LEU A 169 -4.78 -5.15 -18.37
N GLY A 170 -5.84 -5.15 -19.18
CA GLY A 170 -6.31 -3.95 -19.86
C GLY A 170 -6.66 -2.83 -18.88
N ARG A 171 -7.42 -3.13 -17.80
CA ARG A 171 -7.74 -2.15 -16.75
C ARG A 171 -6.49 -1.66 -16.03
N MET A 172 -5.58 -2.57 -15.69
CA MET A 172 -4.32 -2.24 -15.01
C MET A 172 -3.47 -1.29 -15.84
N ILE A 173 -3.31 -1.55 -17.16
CA ILE A 173 -2.58 -0.68 -18.10
C ILE A 173 -3.25 0.69 -18.21
N ILE A 174 -4.58 0.72 -18.36
CA ILE A 174 -5.34 1.96 -18.52
C ILE A 174 -5.21 2.84 -17.26
N PHE A 175 -5.42 2.27 -16.08
CA PHE A 175 -5.37 3.05 -14.84
C PHE A 175 -3.98 3.61 -14.57
N VAL A 176 -2.97 2.76 -14.62
CA VAL A 176 -1.58 3.17 -14.41
C VAL A 176 -1.13 4.17 -15.49
N GLY A 177 -1.47 3.92 -16.76
CA GLY A 177 -1.12 4.80 -17.87
C GLY A 177 -1.76 6.20 -17.72
N ILE A 178 -3.03 6.27 -17.34
CA ILE A 178 -3.72 7.55 -17.11
C ILE A 178 -3.19 8.24 -15.85
N TRP A 179 -2.92 7.51 -14.77
CA TRP A 179 -2.32 8.08 -13.56
C TRP A 179 -0.93 8.70 -13.87
N TYR A 180 -0.11 7.99 -14.65
CA TYR A 180 1.19 8.51 -15.07
C TYR A 180 1.08 9.72 -16.00
N LEU A 181 0.09 9.73 -16.91
CA LEU A 181 -0.19 10.89 -17.75
C LEU A 181 -0.52 12.14 -16.92
N PHE A 182 -1.45 12.01 -15.94
CA PHE A 182 -1.80 13.14 -15.08
C PHE A 182 -0.64 13.57 -14.18
N TYR A 183 0.12 12.63 -13.64
CA TYR A 183 1.34 12.95 -12.90
C TYR A 183 2.31 13.78 -13.75
N SER A 184 2.59 13.34 -14.97
CA SER A 184 3.50 14.01 -15.90
C SER A 184 3.00 15.42 -16.26
N LEU A 185 1.69 15.58 -16.46
CA LEU A 185 1.08 16.89 -16.73
C LEU A 185 1.17 17.82 -15.51
N ILE A 186 0.84 17.34 -14.31
CA ILE A 186 0.93 18.12 -13.07
C ILE A 186 2.39 18.54 -12.84
N LEU A 187 3.34 17.63 -12.99
CA LEU A 187 4.77 17.91 -12.82
C LEU A 187 5.25 18.96 -13.82
N LYS A 188 4.88 18.83 -15.10
CA LYS A 188 5.25 19.76 -16.17
C LYS A 188 4.71 21.17 -15.88
N TYR A 189 3.42 21.30 -15.63
CA TYR A 189 2.80 22.62 -15.44
C TYR A 189 3.16 23.25 -14.11
N SER A 190 3.43 22.46 -13.07
CA SER A 190 3.98 22.94 -11.81
C SER A 190 5.39 23.52 -12.00
N ALA A 191 6.23 22.90 -12.84
CA ALA A 191 7.55 23.45 -13.17
C ALA A 191 7.47 24.74 -14.00
N ILE A 192 6.48 24.88 -14.88
CA ILE A 192 6.23 26.12 -15.65
C ILE A 192 5.72 27.23 -14.72
N GLU A 193 4.77 26.91 -13.82
CA GLU A 193 4.25 27.85 -12.84
C GLU A 193 5.36 28.46 -11.97
N ASP A 194 6.36 27.67 -11.58
CA ASP A 194 7.49 28.15 -10.80
C ASP A 194 8.40 29.14 -11.57
N LYS A 195 8.51 28.97 -12.90
CA LYS A 195 9.35 29.82 -13.75
C LYS A 195 8.64 31.11 -14.14
N ASP A 196 7.40 30.99 -14.58
CA ASP A 196 6.67 32.10 -15.23
C ASP A 196 5.85 32.90 -14.21
N GLY A 197 5.51 32.31 -13.04
CA GLY A 197 4.69 32.96 -12.00
C GLY A 197 3.28 33.37 -12.47
N GLY A 198 2.81 32.82 -13.60
CA GLY A 198 1.61 33.25 -14.30
C GLY A 198 0.33 32.58 -13.84
N SER A 199 -0.77 33.33 -13.86
CA SER A 199 -2.12 32.83 -13.55
C SER A 199 -2.60 31.74 -14.52
N ASP A 200 -2.07 31.71 -15.76
CA ASP A 200 -2.53 30.77 -16.78
C ASP A 200 -2.02 29.34 -16.55
N SER A 201 -0.81 29.17 -16.04
CA SER A 201 -0.26 27.88 -15.61
C SER A 201 -1.04 27.33 -14.43
N TRP A 202 -1.38 28.18 -13.46
CA TRP A 202 -2.21 27.83 -12.33
C TRP A 202 -3.63 27.37 -12.75
N LYS A 203 -4.30 28.08 -13.69
CA LYS A 203 -5.61 27.68 -14.22
C LYS A 203 -5.55 26.31 -14.91
N LYS A 204 -4.48 26.03 -15.67
CA LYS A 204 -4.27 24.74 -16.29
C LYS A 204 -4.09 23.63 -15.24
N LEU A 205 -3.28 23.88 -14.20
CA LEU A 205 -3.10 22.95 -13.10
C LEU A 205 -4.40 22.68 -12.36
N PHE A 206 -5.19 23.71 -12.09
CA PHE A 206 -6.53 23.55 -11.50
C PHE A 206 -7.41 22.63 -12.35
N THR A 207 -7.48 22.87 -13.65
CA THR A 207 -8.30 22.03 -14.57
C THR A 207 -7.79 20.60 -14.64
N ILE A 208 -6.48 20.38 -14.82
CA ILE A 208 -5.87 19.06 -14.86
C ILE A 208 -6.12 18.30 -13.55
N SER A 209 -5.91 18.98 -12.42
CA SER A 209 -6.14 18.41 -11.09
C SER A 209 -7.60 18.05 -10.85
N THR A 210 -8.53 18.88 -11.30
CA THR A 210 -9.97 18.58 -11.17
C THR A 210 -10.36 17.32 -11.93
N VAL A 211 -9.92 17.19 -13.19
CA VAL A 211 -10.19 15.99 -14.00
C VAL A 211 -9.52 14.76 -13.39
N PHE A 212 -8.28 14.90 -12.91
CA PHE A 212 -7.57 13.81 -12.24
C PHE A 212 -8.27 13.33 -10.97
N VAL A 213 -8.74 14.24 -10.10
CA VAL A 213 -9.45 13.88 -8.86
C VAL A 213 -10.68 13.05 -9.14
N VAL A 214 -11.49 13.43 -10.15
CA VAL A 214 -12.68 12.66 -10.54
C VAL A 214 -12.29 11.29 -11.09
N PHE A 215 -11.31 11.24 -11.99
CA PHE A 215 -10.84 9.97 -12.55
C PHE A 215 -10.23 9.06 -11.46
N TYR A 216 -9.42 9.62 -10.56
CA TYR A 216 -8.79 8.88 -9.48
C TYR A 216 -9.82 8.29 -8.51
N ALA A 217 -10.84 9.03 -8.13
CA ALA A 217 -11.89 8.55 -7.23
C ALA A 217 -12.57 7.27 -7.75
N PHE A 218 -12.81 7.18 -9.06
CA PHE A 218 -13.36 5.98 -9.69
C PHE A 218 -12.30 4.89 -9.86
N SER A 219 -11.18 5.21 -10.51
CA SER A 219 -10.16 4.21 -10.88
C SER A 219 -9.47 3.57 -9.67
N GLN A 220 -9.31 4.32 -8.59
CA GLN A 220 -8.74 3.81 -7.34
C GLN A 220 -9.63 2.73 -6.71
N SER A 221 -10.95 2.92 -6.70
CA SER A 221 -11.87 1.92 -6.16
C SER A 221 -11.85 0.63 -6.98
N VAL A 222 -11.83 0.75 -8.30
CA VAL A 222 -11.72 -0.42 -9.20
C VAL A 222 -10.36 -1.11 -9.04
N ALA A 223 -9.27 -0.33 -8.93
CA ALA A 223 -7.93 -0.88 -8.68
C ALA A 223 -7.86 -1.64 -7.34
N ALA A 224 -8.52 -1.14 -6.30
CA ALA A 224 -8.61 -1.84 -5.01
C ALA A 224 -9.35 -3.18 -5.12
N TRP A 225 -10.43 -3.22 -5.90
CA TRP A 225 -11.16 -4.47 -6.17
C TRP A 225 -10.34 -5.44 -7.02
N ASP A 226 -9.63 -4.96 -8.02
CA ASP A 226 -8.80 -5.80 -8.89
C ASP A 226 -7.55 -6.31 -8.18
N TRP A 227 -6.79 -5.45 -7.54
CA TRP A 227 -5.44 -5.79 -7.06
C TRP A 227 -5.39 -6.39 -5.66
N VAL A 228 -6.43 -6.17 -4.87
CA VAL A 228 -6.49 -6.64 -3.48
C VAL A 228 -7.70 -7.55 -3.26
N LEU A 229 -8.92 -7.07 -3.53
CA LEU A 229 -10.12 -7.83 -3.23
C LEU A 229 -10.26 -9.09 -4.09
N SER A 230 -9.84 -9.07 -5.36
CA SER A 230 -9.97 -10.23 -6.27
C SER A 230 -9.13 -11.44 -5.84
N ILE A 231 -8.26 -11.28 -4.85
CA ILE A 231 -7.52 -12.37 -4.21
C ILE A 231 -8.50 -13.27 -3.42
N ASP A 232 -9.41 -12.65 -2.65
CA ASP A 232 -10.53 -13.35 -1.98
C ASP A 232 -11.75 -13.39 -2.90
N THR A 233 -11.70 -14.22 -3.95
CA THR A 233 -12.65 -14.21 -5.09
C THR A 233 -14.09 -14.48 -4.68
N HIS A 234 -14.34 -15.24 -3.63
CA HIS A 234 -15.69 -15.56 -3.13
C HIS A 234 -16.31 -14.42 -2.35
N TRP A 235 -15.50 -13.57 -1.76
CA TRP A 235 -15.95 -12.43 -0.96
C TRP A 235 -16.12 -11.16 -1.81
N PHE A 236 -16.98 -10.25 -1.36
CA PHE A 236 -17.18 -8.97 -2.01
C PHE A 236 -17.60 -7.90 -1.00
N SER A 237 -17.15 -6.66 -1.21
CA SER A 237 -17.57 -5.51 -0.44
C SER A 237 -17.36 -4.23 -1.25
N THR A 238 -18.40 -3.42 -1.38
CA THR A 238 -18.30 -2.09 -2.04
C THR A 238 -17.49 -1.11 -1.20
N MET A 239 -17.56 -1.22 0.13
CA MET A 239 -16.78 -0.40 1.07
C MET A 239 -15.27 -0.67 1.00
N PHE A 240 -14.86 -1.82 0.46
CA PHE A 240 -13.46 -2.21 0.39
C PHE A 240 -12.60 -1.23 -0.43
N GLY A 241 -13.17 -0.67 -1.50
CA GLY A 241 -12.49 0.39 -2.26
C GLY A 241 -12.17 1.63 -1.42
N TRP A 242 -13.10 2.05 -0.55
CA TRP A 242 -12.88 3.14 0.40
C TRP A 242 -11.90 2.78 1.51
N TYR A 243 -11.90 1.53 1.95
CA TYR A 243 -10.98 1.03 2.96
C TYR A 243 -9.52 1.05 2.46
N VAL A 244 -9.27 0.51 1.27
CA VAL A 244 -7.94 0.56 0.63
C VAL A 244 -7.52 2.00 0.35
N PHE A 245 -8.44 2.86 -0.14
CA PHE A 245 -8.16 4.29 -0.31
C PHE A 245 -7.73 4.95 1.00
N ALA A 246 -8.45 4.72 2.09
CA ALA A 246 -8.13 5.32 3.38
C ALA A 246 -6.73 4.89 3.86
N SER A 247 -6.39 3.61 3.69
CA SER A 247 -5.07 3.07 4.06
C SER A 247 -3.94 3.69 3.22
N TRP A 248 -4.08 3.77 1.89
CA TRP A 248 -3.12 4.46 1.02
C TRP A 248 -3.00 5.94 1.34
N TRP A 249 -4.12 6.60 1.57
CA TRP A 249 -4.17 8.03 1.84
C TRP A 249 -3.49 8.42 3.15
N VAL A 250 -3.78 7.70 4.24
CA VAL A 250 -3.12 7.94 5.54
C VAL A 250 -1.63 7.67 5.44
N SER A 251 -1.23 6.60 4.75
CA SER A 251 0.17 6.27 4.50
C SER A 251 0.89 7.37 3.73
N ALA A 252 0.27 7.89 2.67
CA ALA A 252 0.84 9.01 1.90
C ALA A 252 0.98 10.27 2.75
N LEU A 253 -0.04 10.63 3.54
CA LEU A 253 0.01 11.78 4.46
C LEU A 253 1.10 11.62 5.52
N ALA A 254 1.25 10.42 6.08
CA ALA A 254 2.30 10.12 7.05
C ALA A 254 3.70 10.25 6.41
N LEU A 255 3.90 9.70 5.20
CA LEU A 255 5.18 9.81 4.50
C LEU A 255 5.50 11.26 4.10
N ILE A 256 4.54 12.01 3.55
CA ILE A 256 4.70 13.43 3.22
C ILE A 256 5.09 14.22 4.47
N THR A 257 4.36 14.02 5.58
CA THR A 257 4.62 14.70 6.85
C THR A 257 6.02 14.37 7.38
N TYR A 258 6.40 13.09 7.35
CA TYR A 258 7.71 12.63 7.81
C TYR A 258 8.85 13.25 7.01
N MET A 259 8.75 13.23 5.68
CA MET A 259 9.75 13.81 4.79
C MET A 259 9.90 15.33 4.98
N ILE A 260 8.78 16.06 5.10
CA ILE A 260 8.80 17.50 5.34
C ILE A 260 9.47 17.82 6.69
N VAL A 261 9.16 17.05 7.73
CA VAL A 261 9.76 17.22 9.05
C VAL A 261 11.25 16.94 9.02
N LEU A 262 11.69 15.88 8.32
CA LEU A 262 13.11 15.55 8.17
C LEU A 262 13.86 16.63 7.39
N LEU A 263 13.34 17.08 6.26
CA LEU A 263 13.96 18.13 5.44
C LEU A 263 14.09 19.43 6.20
N ARG A 264 13.05 19.83 6.93
CA ARG A 264 13.08 21.04 7.75
C ARG A 264 14.12 20.97 8.87
N ASP A 265 14.18 19.85 9.59
CA ASP A 265 15.13 19.70 10.71
C ASP A 265 16.58 19.60 10.21
N ASN A 266 16.80 19.24 8.95
CA ASN A 266 18.11 19.31 8.29
C ASN A 266 18.42 20.69 7.64
N GLY A 267 17.56 21.70 7.86
CA GLY A 267 17.81 23.08 7.42
C GLY A 267 17.39 23.39 5.98
N TYR A 268 16.71 22.47 5.28
CA TYR A 268 16.19 22.72 3.92
C TYR A 268 14.87 23.49 4.01
N LEU A 269 13.80 23.22 3.99
CA LEU A 269 12.49 23.89 3.99
C LEU A 269 12.34 24.94 5.12
N THR A 270 13.26 25.91 5.21
CA THR A 270 13.30 26.92 6.30
C THR A 270 12.07 27.81 6.36
N PHE A 271 11.38 27.99 5.22
CA PHE A 271 10.13 28.74 5.11
C PHE A 271 8.90 28.01 5.65
N VAL A 272 8.99 26.69 5.87
CA VAL A 272 7.90 25.89 6.45
C VAL A 272 7.75 26.19 7.93
N ASN A 273 6.71 26.92 8.28
CA ASN A 273 6.46 27.34 9.65
C ASN A 273 5.76 26.24 10.48
N HIS A 274 5.65 26.44 11.78
CA HIS A 274 4.98 25.50 12.70
C HIS A 274 3.48 25.31 12.42
N SER A 275 2.82 26.24 11.72
CA SER A 275 1.41 26.10 11.34
C SER A 275 1.26 25.07 10.25
N VAL A 276 2.11 25.06 9.23
CA VAL A 276 2.10 24.04 8.16
C VAL A 276 2.33 22.64 8.75
N ILE A 277 3.30 22.48 9.66
CA ILE A 277 3.55 21.21 10.34
C ILE A 277 2.34 20.77 11.16
N HIS A 278 1.70 21.71 11.87
CA HIS A 278 0.49 21.42 12.62
C HIS A 278 -0.67 21.01 11.71
N ASP A 279 -0.80 21.61 10.53
CA ASP A 279 -1.82 21.24 9.55
C ASP A 279 -1.59 19.84 9.02
N LEU A 280 -0.34 19.48 8.68
CA LEU A 280 0.02 18.10 8.31
C LEU A 280 -0.27 17.11 9.44
N GLY A 281 0.08 17.43 10.68
CA GLY A 281 -0.22 16.59 11.84
C GLY A 281 -1.73 16.42 12.08
N LYS A 282 -2.56 17.44 11.74
CA LYS A 282 -4.03 17.30 11.76
C LYS A 282 -4.52 16.35 10.67
N TYR A 283 -3.92 16.40 9.47
CA TYR A 283 -4.28 15.46 8.40
C TYR A 283 -3.99 14.03 8.81
N VAL A 284 -2.79 13.72 9.31
CA VAL A 284 -2.46 12.36 9.78
C VAL A 284 -3.44 11.91 10.86
N PHE A 285 -3.70 12.75 11.86
CA PHE A 285 -4.66 12.43 12.94
C PHE A 285 -6.08 12.19 12.42
N ALA A 286 -6.61 13.14 11.63
CA ALA A 286 -8.00 13.08 11.18
C ALA A 286 -8.25 11.90 10.24
N PHE A 287 -7.31 11.62 9.34
CA PHE A 287 -7.46 10.51 8.40
C PHE A 287 -7.15 9.14 9.01
N SER A 288 -6.37 9.05 10.09
CA SER A 288 -6.33 7.83 10.90
C SER A 288 -7.67 7.51 11.53
N VAL A 289 -8.38 8.54 12.04
CA VAL A 289 -9.77 8.38 12.54
C VAL A 289 -10.73 8.00 11.40
N PHE A 290 -10.58 8.61 10.22
CA PHE A 290 -11.37 8.27 9.04
C PHE A 290 -11.15 6.84 8.58
N TRP A 291 -9.91 6.36 8.52
CA TRP A 291 -9.59 4.96 8.22
C TRP A 291 -10.29 4.02 9.20
N THR A 292 -10.22 4.32 10.49
CA THR A 292 -10.89 3.52 11.52
C THR A 292 -12.41 3.49 11.35
N TYR A 293 -12.99 4.64 11.00
CA TYR A 293 -14.41 4.73 10.73
C TYR A 293 -14.82 3.81 9.56
N ILE A 294 -14.11 3.86 8.45
CA ILE A 294 -14.39 3.01 7.27
C ILE A 294 -14.20 1.53 7.60
N TRP A 295 -13.07 1.18 8.22
CA TRP A 295 -12.76 -0.18 8.63
C TRP A 295 -13.80 -0.74 9.60
N PHE A 296 -14.10 0.01 10.65
CA PHE A 296 -15.06 -0.40 11.69
C PHE A 296 -16.49 -0.47 11.15
N SER A 297 -16.90 0.47 10.29
CA SER A 297 -18.21 0.44 9.66
C SER A 297 -18.42 -0.84 8.86
N GLN A 298 -17.44 -1.24 8.07
CA GLN A 298 -17.48 -2.48 7.31
C GLN A 298 -17.56 -3.71 8.22
N PHE A 299 -16.69 -3.76 9.23
CA PHE A 299 -16.69 -4.84 10.22
C PHE A 299 -18.04 -4.93 10.96
N LEU A 300 -18.56 -3.80 11.45
CA LEU A 300 -19.79 -3.77 12.23
C LEU A 300 -21.02 -4.18 11.41
N LEU A 301 -21.11 -3.75 10.14
CA LEU A 301 -22.21 -4.13 9.26
C LEU A 301 -22.23 -5.62 8.99
N ILE A 302 -21.08 -6.22 8.68
CA ILE A 302 -20.95 -7.64 8.43
C ILE A 302 -21.18 -8.46 9.71
N TYR A 303 -20.63 -8.02 10.84
CA TYR A 303 -20.85 -8.66 12.14
C TYR A 303 -22.33 -8.62 12.54
N TYR A 304 -23.01 -7.50 12.34
CA TYR A 304 -24.45 -7.36 12.69
C TYR A 304 -25.36 -8.18 11.78
N ALA A 305 -25.09 -8.17 10.46
CA ALA A 305 -25.86 -8.94 9.48
C ALA A 305 -25.66 -10.45 9.63
N ASN A 306 -24.46 -10.87 10.01
CA ASN A 306 -24.04 -12.25 10.26
C ASN A 306 -24.44 -13.22 9.12
N ILE A 307 -24.24 -12.76 7.87
CA ILE A 307 -24.47 -13.57 6.68
C ILE A 307 -23.24 -14.46 6.46
N PRO A 308 -23.34 -15.79 6.42
CA PRO A 308 -22.19 -16.70 6.35
C PRO A 308 -21.21 -16.37 5.23
N GLU A 309 -21.72 -16.05 4.04
CA GLU A 309 -20.90 -15.74 2.85
C GLU A 309 -20.12 -14.43 2.99
N GLU A 310 -20.60 -13.50 3.83
CA GLU A 310 -19.94 -12.22 4.07
C GLU A 310 -18.99 -12.25 5.27
N THR A 311 -19.29 -13.09 6.28
CA THR A 311 -18.48 -13.15 7.52
C THR A 311 -17.15 -13.84 7.32
N ILE A 312 -17.01 -14.72 6.33
CA ILE A 312 -15.83 -15.56 6.10
C ILE A 312 -14.51 -14.75 6.09
N TYR A 313 -14.52 -13.56 5.50
CA TYR A 313 -13.36 -12.67 5.44
C TYR A 313 -12.82 -12.28 6.83
N PHE A 314 -13.71 -11.98 7.77
CA PHE A 314 -13.33 -11.60 9.13
C PHE A 314 -13.08 -12.83 10.00
N VAL A 315 -13.80 -13.91 9.80
CA VAL A 315 -13.61 -15.19 10.52
C VAL A 315 -12.19 -15.72 10.27
N GLU A 316 -11.73 -15.79 9.03
CA GLU A 316 -10.36 -16.21 8.70
C GLU A 316 -9.29 -15.36 9.41
N ARG A 317 -9.56 -14.09 9.71
CA ARG A 317 -8.63 -13.18 10.36
C ARG A 317 -8.74 -13.15 11.89
N LEU A 318 -9.90 -13.50 12.43
CA LEU A 318 -10.18 -13.47 13.87
C LEU A 318 -9.96 -14.81 14.56
N GLU A 319 -10.26 -15.92 13.89
CA GLU A 319 -10.13 -17.26 14.46
C GLU A 319 -8.75 -17.88 14.20
N SER A 320 -8.00 -17.37 13.23
CA SER A 320 -6.64 -17.84 12.96
C SER A 320 -5.67 -17.41 14.06
N GLU A 321 -4.95 -18.37 14.62
CA GLU A 321 -3.85 -18.12 15.58
C GLU A 321 -2.72 -17.28 14.96
N ILE A 322 -2.56 -17.33 13.62
CA ILE A 322 -1.52 -16.62 12.88
C ILE A 322 -1.91 -15.16 12.65
N TYR A 323 -3.15 -14.88 12.24
CA TYR A 323 -3.58 -13.55 11.81
C TYR A 323 -4.18 -12.71 12.92
N PHE A 324 -4.79 -13.31 13.94
CA PHE A 324 -5.40 -12.60 15.05
C PHE A 324 -4.45 -11.62 15.78
N PRO A 325 -3.21 -11.96 16.09
CA PRO A 325 -2.28 -11.02 16.70
C PRO A 325 -2.06 -9.77 15.83
N PHE A 326 -1.96 -9.95 14.50
CA PHE A 326 -1.78 -8.83 13.55
C PHE A 326 -3.04 -7.99 13.39
N PHE A 327 -4.21 -8.61 13.50
CA PHE A 327 -5.49 -7.88 13.54
C PHE A 327 -5.54 -6.92 14.74
N VAL A 328 -5.13 -7.37 15.92
CA VAL A 328 -5.04 -6.53 17.12
C VAL A 328 -3.97 -5.44 16.96
N VAL A 329 -2.78 -5.81 16.46
CA VAL A 329 -1.68 -4.86 16.21
C VAL A 329 -2.09 -3.81 15.20
N ASN A 330 -2.83 -4.18 14.15
CA ASN A 330 -3.35 -3.25 13.14
C ASN A 330 -4.22 -2.16 13.78
N LEU A 331 -5.15 -2.53 14.67
CA LEU A 331 -5.96 -1.57 15.41
C LEU A 331 -5.14 -0.67 16.34
N ILE A 332 -4.16 -1.25 17.02
CA ILE A 332 -3.29 -0.49 17.92
C ILE A 332 -2.49 0.55 17.14
N LEU A 333 -1.85 0.18 16.04
CA LEU A 333 -0.95 1.06 15.30
C LEU A 333 -1.68 2.11 14.45
N ASN A 334 -2.84 1.78 13.89
CA ASN A 334 -3.55 2.66 12.97
C ASN A 334 -4.66 3.49 13.63
N PHE A 335 -5.14 3.08 14.80
CA PHE A 335 -6.15 3.83 15.54
C PHE A 335 -5.66 4.28 16.93
N PHE A 336 -5.48 3.34 17.87
CA PHE A 336 -5.23 3.71 19.25
C PHE A 336 -3.96 4.56 19.41
N PHE A 337 -2.89 4.19 18.74
CA PHE A 337 -1.64 4.92 18.82
C PHE A 337 -1.76 6.34 18.22
N PRO A 338 -2.14 6.56 16.95
CA PRO A 338 -2.24 7.93 16.43
C PRO A 338 -3.33 8.73 17.13
N PHE A 339 -4.44 8.12 17.55
CA PHE A 339 -5.51 8.80 18.27
C PHE A 339 -5.02 9.36 19.61
N LEU A 340 -4.41 8.55 20.46
CA LEU A 340 -3.93 8.97 21.78
C LEU A 340 -2.68 9.85 21.66
N PHE A 341 -1.73 9.47 20.82
CA PHE A 341 -0.43 10.13 20.70
C PHE A 341 -0.52 11.51 20.03
N LEU A 342 -1.38 11.65 19.02
CA LEU A 342 -1.60 12.91 18.29
C LEU A 342 -2.86 13.68 18.76
N MET A 343 -3.51 13.32 19.88
CA MET A 343 -4.72 13.99 20.36
C MET A 343 -4.46 15.46 20.68
N THR A 344 -3.34 15.76 21.33
CA THR A 344 -3.06 17.13 21.80
C THR A 344 -2.63 18.06 20.65
N ARG A 345 -2.84 19.37 20.81
CA ARG A 345 -2.34 20.37 19.85
C ARG A 345 -0.82 20.38 19.80
N ALA A 346 -0.18 20.18 20.95
CA ALA A 346 1.27 20.17 21.07
C ALA A 346 1.90 19.02 20.30
N SER A 347 1.38 17.79 20.42
CA SER A 347 1.93 16.63 19.72
C SER A 347 1.88 16.76 18.21
N LYS A 348 0.83 17.39 17.65
CA LYS A 348 0.72 17.67 16.21
C LYS A 348 1.64 18.80 15.72
N ARG A 349 2.21 19.61 16.61
CA ARG A 349 2.99 20.81 16.28
C ARG A 349 4.50 20.59 16.45
N PHE A 350 4.90 19.72 17.35
CA PHE A 350 6.31 19.42 17.60
C PHE A 350 6.84 18.31 16.68
N THR A 351 7.89 18.59 15.94
CA THR A 351 8.52 17.67 14.98
C THR A 351 8.92 16.34 15.60
N ARG A 352 9.34 16.32 16.87
CA ARG A 352 9.73 15.09 17.59
C ARG A 352 8.61 14.05 17.66
N PHE A 353 7.38 14.49 17.92
CA PHE A 353 6.22 13.58 17.97
C PHE A 353 5.86 13.04 16.59
N LEU A 354 5.90 13.89 15.56
CA LEU A 354 5.59 13.47 14.19
C LEU A 354 6.66 12.51 13.63
N LYS A 355 7.94 12.68 14.01
CA LYS A 355 9.02 11.74 13.66
C LYS A 355 8.81 10.33 14.20
N ILE A 356 8.07 10.20 15.29
CA ILE A 356 7.70 8.89 15.87
C ILE A 356 6.38 8.42 15.27
N ALA A 357 5.37 9.29 15.23
CA ALA A 357 4.02 8.92 14.80
C ALA A 357 3.97 8.46 13.33
N CYS A 358 4.61 9.19 12.43
CA CYS A 358 4.51 8.88 11.00
C CYS A 358 5.10 7.51 10.62
N PRO A 359 6.31 7.11 11.05
CA PRO A 359 6.82 5.76 10.80
C PRO A 359 5.96 4.65 11.40
N VAL A 360 5.42 4.86 12.61
CA VAL A 360 4.54 3.88 13.26
C VAL A 360 3.25 3.69 12.46
N VAL A 361 2.64 4.77 12.00
CA VAL A 361 1.43 4.73 11.15
C VAL A 361 1.74 4.08 9.79
N LEU A 362 2.88 4.40 9.17
CA LEU A 362 3.31 3.75 7.93
C LEU A 362 3.46 2.24 8.11
N PHE A 363 4.13 1.81 9.16
CA PHE A 363 4.27 0.38 9.45
C PHE A 363 2.93 -0.28 9.79
N GLY A 364 2.05 0.42 10.50
CA GLY A 364 0.69 -0.05 10.80
C GLY A 364 -0.12 -0.31 9.53
N HIS A 365 -0.08 0.60 8.56
CA HIS A 365 -0.77 0.41 7.28
C HIS A 365 -0.09 -0.63 6.38
N PHE A 366 1.19 -0.89 6.53
CA PHE A 366 1.81 -2.06 5.90
C PHE A 366 1.24 -3.38 6.46
N ILE A 367 1.07 -3.47 7.79
CA ILE A 367 0.38 -4.61 8.44
C ILE A 367 -1.08 -4.71 7.96
N ASP A 368 -1.74 -3.58 7.72
CA ASP A 368 -3.09 -3.55 7.17
C ASP A 368 -3.16 -4.22 5.79
N PHE A 369 -2.22 -3.88 4.88
CA PHE A 369 -2.09 -4.54 3.57
C PHE A 369 -1.69 -6.01 3.69
N TYR A 370 -0.85 -6.37 4.64
CA TYR A 370 -0.55 -7.76 4.96
C TYR A 370 -1.82 -8.54 5.30
N LEU A 371 -2.69 -8.00 6.15
CA LEU A 371 -3.96 -8.61 6.51
C LEU A 371 -4.99 -8.63 5.37
N MET A 372 -4.94 -7.69 4.44
CA MET A 372 -5.81 -7.68 3.27
C MET A 372 -5.47 -8.80 2.28
N VAL A 373 -4.17 -9.09 2.08
CA VAL A 373 -3.67 -9.95 0.99
C VAL A 373 -3.31 -11.36 1.48
N THR A 374 -2.54 -11.46 2.57
CA THR A 374 -1.92 -12.73 2.98
C THR A 374 -2.92 -13.84 3.30
N PRO A 375 -4.02 -13.60 4.03
CA PRO A 375 -4.98 -14.66 4.32
C PRO A 375 -5.63 -15.24 3.06
N GLY A 376 -5.91 -14.41 2.05
CA GLY A 376 -6.48 -14.86 0.78
C GLY A 376 -5.54 -15.74 -0.05
N VAL A 377 -4.22 -15.46 0.00
CA VAL A 377 -3.20 -16.21 -0.76
C VAL A 377 -2.73 -17.46 -0.02
N LEU A 378 -2.40 -17.32 1.27
CA LEU A 378 -1.66 -18.35 2.03
C LEU A 378 -2.55 -19.16 2.98
N LYS A 379 -3.78 -18.74 3.22
CA LYS A 379 -4.69 -19.38 4.19
C LYS A 379 -3.98 -19.63 5.53
N GLU A 380 -3.91 -20.86 6.00
CA GLU A 380 -3.26 -21.24 7.25
C GLU A 380 -1.71 -21.29 7.19
N ASN A 381 -1.13 -21.19 5.99
CA ASN A 381 0.32 -21.24 5.79
C ASN A 381 0.97 -19.83 5.86
N GLY A 382 0.23 -18.83 6.32
CA GLY A 382 0.74 -17.48 6.51
C GLY A 382 1.79 -17.38 7.63
N GLY A 383 2.34 -16.19 7.79
CA GLY A 383 3.28 -15.87 8.85
C GLY A 383 3.90 -14.51 8.64
N PHE A 384 4.46 -13.94 9.69
CA PHE A 384 5.15 -12.67 9.63
C PHE A 384 6.51 -12.79 10.34
N GLY A 385 7.58 -12.49 9.63
CA GLY A 385 8.91 -12.65 10.18
C GLY A 385 9.98 -11.86 9.41
N PHE A 386 11.16 -12.44 9.34
CA PHE A 386 12.32 -11.80 8.70
C PHE A 386 12.13 -11.57 7.20
N LEU A 387 11.34 -12.40 6.53
CA LEU A 387 11.04 -12.28 5.10
C LEU A 387 10.26 -11.00 4.82
N GLU A 388 9.16 -10.79 5.52
CA GLU A 388 8.27 -9.64 5.36
C GLU A 388 8.99 -8.32 5.66
N ILE A 389 9.73 -8.30 6.77
CA ILE A 389 10.52 -7.12 7.18
C ILE A 389 11.66 -6.85 6.17
N GLY A 390 12.34 -7.89 5.70
CA GLY A 390 13.45 -7.77 4.76
C GLY A 390 13.00 -7.17 3.42
N ILE A 391 11.92 -7.68 2.83
CA ILE A 391 11.37 -7.16 1.58
C ILE A 391 10.86 -5.73 1.75
N LEU A 392 10.18 -5.44 2.88
CA LEU A 392 9.73 -4.07 3.20
C LEU A 392 10.91 -3.09 3.26
N MET A 393 12.01 -3.47 3.91
CA MET A 393 13.21 -2.62 4.00
C MET A 393 13.83 -2.36 2.63
N ILE A 394 13.90 -3.36 1.75
CA ILE A 394 14.42 -3.21 0.38
C ILE A 394 13.53 -2.26 -0.43
N CYS A 395 12.22 -2.42 -0.37
CA CYS A 395 11.28 -1.59 -1.10
C CYS A 395 11.26 -0.14 -0.59
N LEU A 396 11.38 0.06 0.73
CA LEU A 396 11.46 1.39 1.33
C LEU A 396 12.69 2.17 0.86
N LEU A 397 13.82 1.47 0.70
CA LEU A 397 15.04 2.05 0.16
C LEU A 397 14.90 2.51 -1.28
N TYR A 398 14.37 1.64 -2.12
CA TYR A 398 14.21 1.94 -3.53
C TYR A 398 13.22 3.11 -3.75
N THR A 399 12.22 3.23 -2.88
CA THR A 399 11.30 4.37 -2.86
C THR A 399 12.03 5.66 -2.45
N SER A 400 12.99 5.57 -1.52
CA SER A 400 13.79 6.71 -1.07
C SER A 400 14.76 7.20 -2.14
N ASP A 401 15.34 6.29 -2.93
CA ASP A 401 16.27 6.59 -4.03
C ASP A 401 15.54 7.29 -5.18
N ALA A 402 14.37 6.80 -5.56
CA ALA A 402 13.50 7.45 -6.55
C ALA A 402 13.02 8.84 -6.09
N ALA A 403 12.80 9.04 -4.79
CA ALA A 403 12.48 10.35 -4.22
C ALA A 403 13.70 11.29 -4.22
N ASP A 404 14.94 10.77 -4.08
CA ASP A 404 16.17 11.57 -4.14
C ASP A 404 16.40 12.15 -5.53
N GLU A 405 16.29 11.35 -6.57
CA GLU A 405 16.28 11.86 -7.95
C GLU A 405 15.17 12.90 -8.15
N GLY A 406 14.07 12.81 -7.41
CA GLY A 406 12.94 13.73 -7.39
C GLY A 406 13.23 15.05 -6.69
N LEU A 407 13.86 14.99 -5.54
CA LEU A 407 14.22 16.17 -4.74
C LEU A 407 15.40 16.96 -5.36
N GLY A 408 16.19 16.33 -6.24
CA GLY A 408 17.23 17.01 -7.03
C GLY A 408 16.70 18.06 -8.02
N VAL A 409 15.36 18.16 -8.19
CA VAL A 409 14.70 19.29 -8.85
C VAL A 409 14.44 20.35 -7.80
N ASP A 410 15.07 21.54 -7.98
CA ASP A 410 14.91 22.76 -7.17
C ASP A 410 13.78 22.73 -6.12
N LEU A 411 14.13 22.63 -4.86
CA LEU A 411 13.28 23.01 -3.72
C LEU A 411 13.08 24.53 -3.65
N GLY A 412 13.65 25.25 -4.63
CA GLY A 412 13.65 26.71 -4.77
C GLY A 412 12.25 27.28 -4.90
N GLY A 413 11.81 27.76 -3.79
CA GLY A 413 10.58 28.36 -3.41
C GLY A 413 9.73 29.08 -4.44
N ARG A 414 8.46 28.76 -4.42
CA ARG A 414 7.42 29.74 -4.76
C ARG A 414 7.59 30.94 -3.83
N ARG A 415 7.92 32.08 -4.38
CA ARG A 415 7.70 33.36 -3.70
C ARG A 415 6.20 33.48 -3.48
N ILE A 416 5.78 33.40 -2.22
CA ILE A 416 4.42 33.78 -1.81
C ILE A 416 4.30 35.26 -2.13
N ILE A 417 3.48 35.63 -3.11
CA ILE A 417 2.99 36.99 -3.30
C ILE A 417 1.79 37.14 -2.39
#